data_0fd026cf0dab772b328a56041bfe1498
#
_entry.id   0fd026cf0dab772b328a56041bfe1498
#
_cell.length_a   1.000
_cell.length_b   1.000
_cell.length_c   1.000
_cell.angle_alpha   90.00
_cell.angle_beta   90.00
_cell.angle_gamma   90.00
#
_symmetry.space_group_name_H-M   'P 1'
#
loop_
_entity.id
_entity.type
_entity.pdbx_description
1 polymer ?
#
loop_
_entity_poly.entity_id
_entity_poly.type
_entity_poly.pdbx_seq_one_letter_code
_entity_poly.pdbx_strand_id
1 'polypeptide(L)'
;ERATAGSKDVAEAYLVGALGLAWMQEGRSRPGFLRAMGQDSLAARVTMLGYPPANELALYSVTAHGQQQIWCVHGRRRMRPLVAPWLSVPVLTAYGVPAPVAWPSSFPPVEAVAELLATARQGRALPEVDLAKAVAKIAEDAASEAWQPVSLLQLNTWSPRWHFFLGTFVGLPSLLLVAAALALPGAVEAATVAASLGFAGGAIAALAVPWIHARRKHLS
;
A
#
# COMPACT_ATOMS: atom_id res chain seq x y z
N GLU A 1 26.71 -30.22 36.70
CA GLU A 1 26.56 -28.89 37.33
C GLU A 1 25.17 -28.38 37.00
N ARG A 2 24.25 -28.27 37.99
CA ARG A 2 22.88 -27.77 37.78
C ARG A 2 22.95 -26.26 37.63
N ALA A 3 22.60 -25.74 36.43
CA ALA A 3 22.40 -24.31 36.24
C ALA A 3 21.27 -23.84 37.14
N THR A 4 21.60 -23.12 38.22
CA THR A 4 20.62 -22.53 39.13
C THR A 4 19.92 -21.32 38.49
N ALA A 5 18.63 -21.19 38.75
CA ALA A 5 17.84 -20.04 38.30
C ALA A 5 18.47 -18.75 38.85
N GLY A 6 19.11 -17.95 37.99
CA GLY A 6 19.85 -16.73 38.32
C GLY A 6 21.27 -16.67 37.75
N SER A 7 21.81 -17.78 37.23
CA SER A 7 23.08 -17.82 36.51
C SER A 7 22.90 -17.15 35.11
N LYS A 8 23.94 -16.43 34.64
CA LYS A 8 24.03 -15.89 33.28
C LYS A 8 23.95 -16.98 32.18
N ASP A 9 24.01 -18.24 32.58
CA ASP A 9 24.01 -19.43 31.75
C ASP A 9 22.65 -20.14 31.61
N VAL A 10 21.56 -19.54 32.10
CA VAL A 10 20.22 -20.10 31.95
C VAL A 10 19.78 -19.98 30.48
N ALA A 11 19.35 -21.07 29.87
CA ALA A 11 18.81 -21.07 28.50
C ALA A 11 17.53 -20.26 28.43
N GLU A 12 17.31 -19.57 27.33
CA GLU A 12 16.05 -18.83 27.08
C GLU A 12 15.20 -19.59 26.06
N ALA A 13 13.95 -19.82 26.41
CA ALA A 13 12.98 -20.50 25.58
C ALA A 13 11.68 -19.70 25.45
N TYR A 14 11.09 -19.76 24.28
CA TYR A 14 9.72 -19.28 24.04
C TYR A 14 8.78 -20.48 23.95
N LEU A 15 7.61 -20.37 24.56
CA LEU A 15 6.56 -21.37 24.52
C LEU A 15 5.25 -20.77 24.03
N VAL A 16 4.74 -21.29 22.92
CA VAL A 16 3.36 -21.07 22.48
C VAL A 16 2.52 -22.22 23.03
N GLY A 17 1.98 -22.03 24.23
CA GLY A 17 1.27 -23.08 24.96
C GLY A 17 0.10 -23.66 24.17
N ALA A 18 -0.66 -22.82 23.49
CA ALA A 18 -1.80 -23.21 22.66
C ALA A 18 -1.46 -24.19 21.53
N LEU A 19 -0.25 -24.11 20.98
CA LEU A 19 0.24 -25.00 19.92
C LEU A 19 1.14 -26.11 20.45
N GLY A 20 1.47 -26.14 21.72
CA GLY A 20 2.47 -27.06 22.27
C GLY A 20 3.88 -26.88 21.68
N LEU A 21 4.17 -25.70 21.11
CA LEU A 21 5.43 -25.43 20.43
C LEU A 21 6.36 -24.61 21.33
N ALA A 22 7.58 -25.11 21.51
CA ALA A 22 8.64 -24.40 22.17
C ALA A 22 9.89 -24.31 21.30
N TRP A 23 10.60 -23.18 21.40
CA TRP A 23 11.92 -23.06 20.76
C TRP A 23 12.89 -22.30 21.64
N MET A 24 14.16 -22.62 21.49
CA MET A 24 15.22 -21.96 22.21
C MET A 24 15.70 -20.72 21.47
N GLN A 25 15.79 -19.59 22.18
CA GLN A 25 16.39 -18.37 21.65
C GLN A 25 17.89 -18.40 21.85
N GLU A 26 18.33 -18.71 23.05
CA GLU A 26 19.72 -18.90 23.40
C GLU A 26 19.99 -20.32 23.84
N GLY A 27 21.25 -20.76 23.65
CA GLY A 27 21.65 -22.11 24.04
C GLY A 27 21.06 -23.21 23.16
N ARG A 28 20.82 -22.94 21.87
CA ARG A 28 20.19 -23.88 20.92
C ARG A 28 20.86 -25.24 20.82
N SER A 29 22.17 -25.33 21.04
CA SER A 29 22.92 -26.59 21.04
C SER A 29 22.75 -27.39 22.33
N ARG A 30 22.35 -26.74 23.45
CA ARG A 30 22.26 -27.40 24.77
C ARG A 30 21.25 -28.54 24.82
N PRO A 31 20.01 -28.44 24.25
CA PRO A 31 19.08 -29.57 24.27
C PRO A 31 19.64 -30.82 23.59
N GLY A 32 20.32 -30.62 22.43
CA GLY A 32 20.97 -31.73 21.72
C GLY A 32 22.09 -32.36 22.53
N PHE A 33 22.96 -31.55 23.13
CA PHE A 33 24.06 -32.01 23.98
C PHE A 33 23.56 -32.76 25.22
N LEU A 34 22.59 -32.17 25.96
CA LEU A 34 22.05 -32.79 27.18
C LEU A 34 21.33 -34.11 26.87
N ARG A 35 20.58 -34.15 25.75
CA ARG A 35 19.95 -35.41 25.30
C ARG A 35 21.01 -36.49 24.96
N ALA A 36 22.10 -36.11 24.32
CA ALA A 36 23.21 -37.02 24.07
C ALA A 36 23.89 -37.54 25.35
N MET A 37 23.81 -36.74 26.45
CA MET A 37 24.27 -37.11 27.78
C MET A 37 23.23 -37.88 28.61
N GLY A 38 22.08 -38.27 28.03
CA GLY A 38 21.01 -38.97 28.74
C GLY A 38 20.23 -38.12 29.72
N GLN A 39 20.25 -36.78 29.55
CA GLN A 39 19.46 -35.86 30.36
C GLN A 39 18.16 -35.45 29.63
N ASP A 40 17.01 -35.68 30.27
CA ASP A 40 15.68 -35.43 29.69
C ASP A 40 15.14 -34.02 30.02
N SER A 41 15.83 -33.26 30.84
CA SER A 41 15.38 -31.94 31.30
C SER A 41 16.50 -30.91 31.23
N LEU A 42 16.08 -29.67 30.88
CA LEU A 42 16.95 -28.49 30.84
C LEU A 42 16.32 -27.36 31.60
N ALA A 43 17.07 -26.75 32.53
CA ALA A 43 16.65 -25.52 33.19
C ALA A 43 16.66 -24.38 32.15
N ALA A 44 15.51 -23.75 31.93
CA ALA A 44 15.35 -22.63 31.00
C ALA A 44 14.43 -21.56 31.60
N ARG A 45 14.70 -20.30 31.24
CA ARG A 45 13.73 -19.21 31.42
C ARG A 45 12.73 -19.29 30.28
N VAL A 46 11.46 -19.56 30.61
CA VAL A 46 10.41 -19.72 29.60
C VAL A 46 9.57 -18.45 29.52
N THR A 47 9.54 -17.84 28.34
CA THR A 47 8.62 -16.75 28.03
C THR A 47 7.39 -17.32 27.30
N MET A 48 6.23 -17.13 27.91
CA MET A 48 4.96 -17.54 27.30
C MET A 48 4.56 -16.54 26.23
N LEU A 49 4.31 -17.03 25.02
CA LEU A 49 3.79 -16.23 23.92
C LEU A 49 2.31 -16.52 23.71
N GLY A 50 1.52 -15.45 23.61
CA GLY A 50 0.11 -15.54 23.20
C GLY A 50 -0.01 -16.00 21.76
N TYR A 51 -1.07 -16.78 21.47
CA TYR A 51 -1.44 -17.17 20.12
C TYR A 51 -2.92 -16.92 19.91
N PRO A 52 -3.35 -16.42 18.74
CA PRO A 52 -4.76 -16.17 18.46
C PRO A 52 -5.57 -17.47 18.59
N PRO A 53 -6.81 -17.40 19.09
CA PRO A 53 -7.69 -18.56 19.14
C PRO A 53 -8.02 -19.07 17.73
N ALA A 54 -8.21 -20.39 17.58
CA ALA A 54 -8.38 -21.04 16.28
C ALA A 54 -9.53 -20.46 15.45
N ASN A 55 -10.63 -20.04 16.10
CA ASN A 55 -11.80 -19.45 15.46
C ASN A 55 -11.57 -18.04 14.89
N GLU A 56 -10.49 -17.37 15.27
CA GLU A 56 -10.06 -16.10 14.69
C GLU A 56 -9.13 -16.26 13.48
N LEU A 57 -8.71 -17.49 13.21
CA LEU A 57 -7.81 -17.82 12.11
C LEU A 57 -8.57 -18.50 10.97
N ALA A 58 -8.28 -18.08 9.75
CA ALA A 58 -8.80 -18.72 8.55
C ALA A 58 -7.68 -18.93 7.53
N LEU A 59 -7.68 -20.07 6.87
CA LEU A 59 -6.70 -20.44 5.85
C LEU A 59 -7.35 -20.37 4.47
N TYR A 60 -6.65 -19.74 3.53
CA TYR A 60 -7.11 -19.58 2.16
C TYR A 60 -6.07 -20.08 1.17
N SER A 61 -6.52 -20.88 0.20
CA SER A 61 -5.72 -21.26 -0.94
C SER A 61 -5.89 -20.21 -2.04
N VAL A 62 -4.80 -19.65 -2.51
CA VAL A 62 -4.78 -18.61 -3.54
C VAL A 62 -3.75 -18.94 -4.61
N THR A 63 -3.98 -18.45 -5.83
CA THR A 63 -2.99 -18.44 -6.89
C THR A 63 -2.53 -17.00 -7.09
N ALA A 64 -1.30 -16.69 -6.67
CA ALA A 64 -0.71 -15.38 -6.82
C ALA A 64 0.55 -15.47 -7.68
N HIS A 65 0.68 -14.61 -8.68
CA HIS A 65 1.79 -14.63 -9.65
C HIS A 65 2.05 -16.02 -10.27
N GLY A 66 0.98 -16.77 -10.55
CA GLY A 66 1.06 -18.12 -11.11
C GLY A 66 1.52 -19.21 -10.13
N GLN A 67 1.72 -18.89 -8.85
CA GLN A 67 2.09 -19.83 -7.80
C GLN A 67 0.95 -20.05 -6.81
N GLN A 68 0.72 -21.31 -6.48
CA GLN A 68 -0.22 -21.67 -5.42
C GLN A 68 0.39 -21.37 -4.06
N GLN A 69 -0.32 -20.62 -3.23
CA GLN A 69 0.09 -20.20 -1.89
C GLN A 69 -1.05 -20.44 -0.90
N ILE A 70 -0.71 -20.59 0.36
CA ILE A 70 -1.68 -20.58 1.45
C ILE A 70 -1.48 -19.30 2.26
N TRP A 71 -2.56 -18.56 2.40
CA TRP A 71 -2.60 -17.34 3.20
C TRP A 71 -3.40 -17.57 4.48
N CYS A 72 -2.89 -17.08 5.60
CA CYS A 72 -3.57 -17.08 6.88
C CYS A 72 -4.12 -15.68 7.16
N VAL A 73 -5.40 -15.61 7.47
CA VAL A 73 -6.08 -14.36 7.87
C VAL A 73 -6.48 -14.46 9.33
N HIS A 74 -6.07 -13.48 10.12
CA HIS A 74 -6.43 -13.32 11.52
C HIS A 74 -7.46 -12.21 11.68
N GLY A 75 -8.54 -12.49 12.39
CA GLY A 75 -9.61 -11.53 12.71
C GLY A 75 -10.26 -10.91 11.47
N ARG A 76 -10.25 -11.62 10.33
CA ARG A 76 -10.76 -11.14 9.02
C ARG A 76 -10.06 -9.85 8.51
N ARG A 77 -8.95 -9.47 9.12
CA ARG A 77 -8.29 -8.19 8.85
C ARG A 77 -6.82 -8.33 8.48
N ARG A 78 -6.04 -9.10 9.25
CA ARG A 78 -4.59 -9.21 9.05
C ARG A 78 -4.27 -10.47 8.27
N MET A 79 -3.66 -10.33 7.13
CA MET A 79 -3.30 -11.44 6.27
C MET A 79 -1.78 -11.61 6.21
N ARG A 80 -1.33 -12.87 6.29
CA ARG A 80 0.07 -13.28 6.10
C ARG A 80 0.15 -14.52 5.22
N PRO A 81 1.11 -14.59 4.29
CA PRO A 81 1.41 -15.84 3.61
C PRO A 81 2.04 -16.83 4.59
N LEU A 82 1.64 -18.09 4.53
CA LEU A 82 2.27 -19.14 5.32
C LEU A 82 3.63 -19.52 4.72
N VAL A 83 4.64 -19.51 5.57
CA VAL A 83 5.96 -20.09 5.25
C VAL A 83 5.86 -21.59 5.49
N ALA A 84 6.36 -22.41 4.56
CA ALA A 84 6.30 -23.87 4.64
C ALA A 84 4.86 -24.41 4.90
N PRO A 85 3.90 -24.23 3.95
CA PRO A 85 2.50 -24.63 4.14
C PRO A 85 2.36 -26.12 4.46
N TRP A 86 3.24 -26.96 3.94
CA TRP A 86 3.29 -28.41 4.19
C TRP A 86 3.48 -28.77 5.67
N LEU A 87 4.08 -27.87 6.47
CA LEU A 87 4.24 -28.01 7.93
C LEU A 87 3.18 -27.20 8.68
N SER A 88 2.96 -25.94 8.28
CA SER A 88 2.11 -25.00 9.01
C SER A 88 0.63 -25.40 8.96
N VAL A 89 0.15 -25.90 7.81
CA VAL A 89 -1.26 -26.28 7.67
C VAL A 89 -1.62 -27.45 8.59
N PRO A 90 -0.90 -28.57 8.64
CA PRO A 90 -1.20 -29.65 9.58
C PRO A 90 -1.20 -29.21 11.05
N VAL A 91 -0.23 -28.36 11.46
CA VAL A 91 -0.15 -27.84 12.83
C VAL A 91 -1.37 -26.97 13.15
N LEU A 92 -1.74 -26.06 12.26
CA LEU A 92 -2.91 -25.19 12.46
C LEU A 92 -4.21 -25.98 12.44
N THR A 93 -4.32 -27.01 11.60
CA THR A 93 -5.49 -27.90 11.58
C THR A 93 -5.60 -28.71 12.88
N ALA A 94 -4.50 -29.22 13.40
CA ALA A 94 -4.47 -29.88 14.71
C ALA A 94 -4.82 -28.92 15.86
N TYR A 95 -4.51 -27.64 15.72
CA TYR A 95 -4.93 -26.59 16.65
C TYR A 95 -6.43 -26.28 16.58
N GLY A 96 -7.13 -26.70 15.53
CA GLY A 96 -8.56 -26.47 15.33
C GLY A 96 -8.91 -25.43 14.26
N VAL A 97 -7.92 -24.94 13.49
CA VAL A 97 -8.19 -24.07 12.34
C VAL A 97 -8.72 -24.92 11.18
N PRO A 98 -9.82 -24.52 10.53
CA PRO A 98 -10.36 -25.25 9.39
C PRO A 98 -9.36 -25.39 8.23
N ALA A 99 -9.50 -26.44 7.45
CA ALA A 99 -8.70 -26.66 6.24
C ALA A 99 -8.79 -25.45 5.29
N PRO A 100 -7.75 -25.21 4.47
CA PRO A 100 -7.73 -24.08 3.53
C PRO A 100 -8.93 -24.13 2.57
N VAL A 101 -9.61 -23.00 2.41
CA VAL A 101 -10.72 -22.80 1.48
C VAL A 101 -10.35 -21.78 0.39
N ALA A 102 -11.18 -21.63 -0.62
CA ALA A 102 -10.99 -20.63 -1.67
C ALA A 102 -11.07 -19.21 -1.10
N TRP A 103 -10.34 -18.27 -1.72
CA TRP A 103 -10.36 -16.85 -1.35
C TRP A 103 -11.74 -16.25 -1.54
N PRO A 104 -12.33 -15.61 -0.51
CA PRO A 104 -13.68 -15.07 -0.61
C PRO A 104 -13.77 -13.87 -1.54
N SER A 105 -14.84 -13.80 -2.33
CA SER A 105 -15.12 -12.63 -3.18
C SER A 105 -15.38 -11.33 -2.39
N SER A 106 -15.69 -11.43 -1.10
CA SER A 106 -15.86 -10.29 -0.20
C SER A 106 -14.54 -9.65 0.23
N PHE A 107 -13.41 -10.29 -0.05
CA PHE A 107 -12.08 -9.76 0.22
C PHE A 107 -11.53 -9.04 -1.02
N PRO A 108 -10.48 -8.21 -0.85
CA PRO A 108 -9.80 -7.60 -1.98
C PRO A 108 -9.31 -8.64 -2.99
N PRO A 109 -9.18 -8.30 -4.30
CA PRO A 109 -8.61 -9.20 -5.29
C PRO A 109 -7.22 -9.72 -4.86
N VAL A 110 -6.95 -10.99 -5.17
CA VAL A 110 -5.68 -11.66 -4.79
C VAL A 110 -4.48 -10.89 -5.31
N GLU A 111 -4.55 -10.39 -6.55
CA GLU A 111 -3.47 -9.67 -7.23
C GLU A 111 -3.11 -8.38 -6.47
N ALA A 112 -4.11 -7.61 -6.06
CA ALA A 112 -3.90 -6.36 -5.32
C ALA A 112 -3.27 -6.62 -3.95
N VAL A 113 -3.69 -7.68 -3.27
CA VAL A 113 -3.09 -8.08 -1.99
C VAL A 113 -1.66 -8.59 -2.19
N ALA A 114 -1.39 -9.34 -3.28
CA ALA A 114 -0.05 -9.82 -3.61
C ALA A 114 0.93 -8.68 -3.92
N GLU A 115 0.49 -7.63 -4.59
CA GLU A 115 1.31 -6.42 -4.83
C GLU A 115 1.67 -5.71 -3.51
N LEU A 116 0.69 -5.58 -2.60
CA LEU A 116 0.95 -5.01 -1.27
C LEU A 116 1.93 -5.86 -0.46
N LEU A 117 1.83 -7.19 -0.55
CA LEU A 117 2.80 -8.10 0.07
C LEU A 117 4.20 -7.93 -0.52
N ALA A 118 4.32 -7.79 -1.82
CA ALA A 118 5.60 -7.57 -2.48
C ALA A 118 6.26 -6.27 -1.99
N THR A 119 5.48 -5.20 -1.82
CA THR A 119 5.96 -3.93 -1.26
C THR A 119 6.35 -4.06 0.22
N ALA A 120 5.59 -4.81 1.01
CA ALA A 120 5.86 -5.03 2.44
C ALA A 120 7.09 -5.93 2.70
N ARG A 121 7.52 -6.73 1.73
CA ARG A 121 8.70 -7.62 1.81
C ARG A 121 10.04 -6.91 1.96
N GLN A 122 10.12 -5.61 1.78
CA GLN A 122 11.36 -4.84 1.87
C GLN A 122 11.91 -4.72 3.30
N GLY A 123 11.21 -5.24 4.32
CA GLY A 123 11.63 -5.26 5.72
C GLY A 123 12.10 -6.64 6.22
N ARG A 124 12.72 -6.69 7.43
CA ARG A 124 13.15 -7.94 8.10
C ARG A 124 12.00 -8.76 8.67
N ALA A 125 10.82 -8.19 8.86
CA ALA A 125 9.64 -8.88 9.37
C ALA A 125 8.95 -9.68 8.26
N LEU A 126 8.25 -10.75 8.65
CA LEU A 126 7.36 -11.45 7.72
C LEU A 126 6.31 -10.47 7.20
N PRO A 127 6.07 -10.44 5.88
CA PRO A 127 5.14 -9.50 5.29
C PRO A 127 3.72 -9.75 5.81
N GLU A 128 3.09 -8.68 6.26
CA GLU A 128 1.71 -8.68 6.73
C GLU A 128 0.93 -7.57 6.00
N VAL A 129 -0.27 -7.88 5.55
CA VAL A 129 -1.17 -6.92 4.91
C VAL A 129 -2.44 -6.76 5.75
N ASP A 130 -2.81 -5.52 6.02
CA ASP A 130 -4.13 -5.17 6.55
C ASP A 130 -5.11 -5.08 5.37
N LEU A 131 -6.08 -5.99 5.31
CA LEU A 131 -7.06 -6.08 4.23
C LEU A 131 -7.93 -4.81 4.11
N ALA A 132 -8.20 -4.12 5.22
CA ALA A 132 -8.93 -2.85 5.17
C ALA A 132 -8.11 -1.76 4.46
N LYS A 133 -6.80 -1.72 4.69
CA LYS A 133 -5.90 -0.82 3.95
C LYS A 133 -5.81 -1.18 2.48
N ALA A 134 -5.86 -2.48 2.15
CA ALA A 134 -5.90 -2.94 0.76
C ALA A 134 -7.15 -2.43 0.03
N VAL A 135 -8.32 -2.55 0.65
CA VAL A 135 -9.57 -2.01 0.09
C VAL A 135 -9.49 -0.50 -0.09
N ALA A 136 -9.01 0.22 0.93
CA ALA A 136 -8.86 1.68 0.86
C ALA A 136 -7.94 2.12 -0.29
N LYS A 137 -6.81 1.43 -0.45
CA LYS A 137 -5.86 1.72 -1.54
C LYS A 137 -6.47 1.45 -2.92
N ILE A 138 -7.17 0.33 -3.10
CA ILE A 138 -7.87 0.02 -4.36
C ILE A 138 -8.90 1.11 -4.69
N ALA A 139 -9.67 1.55 -3.69
CA ALA A 139 -10.64 2.63 -3.87
C ALA A 139 -9.96 3.97 -4.23
N GLU A 140 -8.82 4.28 -3.60
CA GLU A 140 -8.02 5.46 -3.91
C GLU A 140 -7.43 5.39 -5.32
N ASP A 141 -6.87 4.26 -5.72
CA ASP A 141 -6.32 4.04 -7.06
C ASP A 141 -7.42 4.18 -8.12
N ALA A 142 -8.60 3.57 -7.89
CA ALA A 142 -9.76 3.71 -8.77
C ALA A 142 -10.24 5.17 -8.86
N ALA A 143 -10.31 5.89 -7.72
CA ALA A 143 -10.66 7.29 -7.69
C ALA A 143 -9.62 8.18 -8.40
N SER A 144 -8.34 7.83 -8.32
CA SER A 144 -7.25 8.55 -8.98
C SER A 144 -7.25 8.36 -10.50
N GLU A 145 -7.77 7.23 -10.97
CA GLU A 145 -7.93 6.92 -12.41
C GLU A 145 -9.24 7.44 -13.02
N ALA A 146 -10.20 7.84 -12.17
CA ALA A 146 -11.46 8.38 -12.65
C ALA A 146 -11.25 9.67 -13.45
N TRP A 147 -11.94 9.74 -14.60
CA TRP A 147 -11.94 10.94 -15.44
C TRP A 147 -12.81 12.03 -14.83
N GLN A 148 -12.25 13.20 -14.66
CA GLN A 148 -12.96 14.37 -14.16
C GLN A 148 -12.85 15.55 -15.12
N PRO A 149 -13.92 16.34 -15.29
CA PRO A 149 -13.82 17.59 -16.03
C PRO A 149 -12.95 18.57 -15.27
N VAL A 150 -11.91 19.05 -15.91
CA VAL A 150 -10.90 19.94 -15.28
C VAL A 150 -10.64 21.14 -16.15
N SER A 151 -10.33 22.26 -15.53
CA SER A 151 -9.81 23.43 -16.21
C SER A 151 -8.33 23.25 -16.53
N LEU A 152 -7.84 23.96 -17.55
CA LEU A 152 -6.39 23.96 -17.88
C LEU A 152 -5.52 24.39 -16.70
N LEU A 153 -6.04 25.24 -15.82
CA LEU A 153 -5.32 25.74 -14.64
C LEU A 153 -5.11 24.66 -13.55
N GLN A 154 -5.89 23.58 -13.57
CA GLN A 154 -5.83 22.48 -12.58
C GLN A 154 -4.89 21.34 -13.02
N LEU A 155 -4.33 21.39 -14.23
CA LEU A 155 -3.40 20.37 -14.70
C LEU A 155 -2.01 20.59 -14.06
N ASN A 156 -1.55 19.60 -13.30
CA ASN A 156 -0.23 19.63 -12.62
C ASN A 156 0.96 19.56 -13.59
N THR A 157 0.72 19.34 -14.88
CA THR A 157 1.76 19.28 -15.92
C THR A 157 2.05 20.65 -16.52
N TRP A 158 2.22 21.69 -15.68
CA TRP A 158 2.75 22.96 -16.13
C TRP A 158 4.24 22.82 -16.48
N SER A 159 4.53 22.30 -17.68
CA SER A 159 5.88 22.40 -18.21
C SER A 159 6.20 23.85 -18.55
N PRO A 160 7.48 24.26 -18.56
CA PRO A 160 7.90 25.61 -19.01
C PRO A 160 7.37 25.99 -20.40
N ARG A 161 7.01 25.00 -21.22
CA ARG A 161 6.41 25.18 -22.55
C ARG A 161 5.00 25.79 -22.52
N TRP A 162 4.23 25.57 -21.45
CA TRP A 162 2.90 26.17 -21.29
C TRP A 162 2.97 27.67 -21.02
N HIS A 163 3.92 28.15 -20.26
CA HIS A 163 4.17 29.58 -20.06
C HIS A 163 4.55 30.25 -21.39
N PHE A 164 5.36 29.56 -22.19
CA PHE A 164 5.72 30.03 -23.52
C PHE A 164 4.50 30.05 -24.45
N PHE A 165 3.68 29.00 -24.45
CA PHE A 165 2.45 28.93 -25.25
C PHE A 165 1.47 30.02 -24.87
N LEU A 166 1.18 30.22 -23.59
CA LEU A 166 0.33 31.29 -23.10
C LEU A 166 0.90 32.69 -23.43
N GLY A 167 2.17 32.90 -23.25
CA GLY A 167 2.85 34.13 -23.62
C GLY A 167 2.72 34.46 -25.11
N THR A 168 2.90 33.44 -25.97
CA THR A 168 2.87 33.61 -27.42
C THR A 168 1.46 33.74 -27.98
N PHE A 169 0.52 32.87 -27.54
CA PHE A 169 -0.84 32.82 -28.14
C PHE A 169 -1.87 33.71 -27.47
N VAL A 170 -1.64 34.11 -26.22
CA VAL A 170 -2.54 35.03 -25.50
C VAL A 170 -1.86 36.37 -25.22
N GLY A 171 -0.65 36.36 -24.69
CA GLY A 171 0.04 37.58 -24.28
C GLY A 171 0.45 38.43 -25.46
N LEU A 172 1.08 37.87 -26.51
CA LEU A 172 1.54 38.63 -27.66
C LEU A 172 0.39 39.25 -28.48
N PRO A 173 -0.70 38.53 -28.82
CA PRO A 173 -1.85 39.13 -29.50
C PRO A 173 -2.53 40.22 -28.66
N SER A 174 -2.67 40.02 -27.35
CA SER A 174 -3.23 41.04 -26.44
C SER A 174 -2.38 42.30 -26.42
N LEU A 175 -1.05 42.14 -26.36
CA LEU A 175 -0.12 43.27 -26.38
C LEU A 175 -0.17 44.04 -27.72
N LEU A 176 -0.26 43.32 -28.85
CA LEU A 176 -0.37 43.92 -30.18
C LEU A 176 -1.69 44.69 -30.34
N LEU A 177 -2.81 44.15 -29.81
CA LEU A 177 -4.11 44.82 -29.83
C LEU A 177 -4.09 46.10 -28.98
N VAL A 178 -3.46 46.08 -27.80
CA VAL A 178 -3.28 47.29 -26.97
C VAL A 178 -2.40 48.30 -27.66
N ALA A 179 -1.29 47.91 -28.25
CA ALA A 179 -0.40 48.79 -29.00
C ALA A 179 -1.12 49.42 -30.22
N ALA A 180 -1.95 48.67 -30.93
CA ALA A 180 -2.76 49.15 -32.04
C ALA A 180 -3.81 50.17 -31.56
N ALA A 181 -4.45 49.94 -30.41
CA ALA A 181 -5.39 50.84 -29.80
C ALA A 181 -4.78 52.20 -29.46
N LEU A 182 -3.53 52.20 -28.97
CA LEU A 182 -2.83 53.42 -28.60
C LEU A 182 -2.32 54.20 -29.84
N ALA A 183 -2.17 53.55 -30.98
CA ALA A 183 -1.63 54.15 -32.21
C ALA A 183 -2.70 54.70 -33.18
N LEU A 184 -4.00 54.33 -32.98
CA LEU A 184 -5.08 54.66 -33.89
C LEU A 184 -6.06 55.66 -33.27
N PRO A 185 -6.35 56.82 -33.96
CA PRO A 185 -7.21 57.87 -33.39
C PRO A 185 -8.72 57.54 -33.48
N GLY A 186 -9.49 57.96 -32.48
CA GLY A 186 -10.95 58.12 -32.52
C GLY A 186 -11.73 56.81 -32.40
N ALA A 187 -12.71 56.56 -33.25
CA ALA A 187 -13.64 55.44 -33.18
C ALA A 187 -12.95 54.05 -33.33
N VAL A 188 -11.79 54.00 -34.01
CA VAL A 188 -11.00 52.78 -34.16
C VAL A 188 -10.31 52.38 -32.85
N GLU A 189 -9.91 53.40 -32.06
CA GLU A 189 -9.36 53.18 -30.74
C GLU A 189 -10.34 52.48 -29.78
N ALA A 190 -11.59 52.92 -29.74
CA ALA A 190 -12.61 52.31 -28.91
C ALA A 190 -12.92 50.88 -29.33
N ALA A 191 -12.96 50.60 -30.64
CA ALA A 191 -13.20 49.28 -31.16
C ALA A 191 -12.03 48.30 -30.85
N THR A 192 -10.79 48.77 -30.97
CA THR A 192 -9.59 47.94 -30.67
C THR A 192 -9.47 47.68 -29.15
N VAL A 193 -9.80 48.62 -28.28
CA VAL A 193 -9.85 48.42 -26.83
C VAL A 193 -10.92 47.39 -26.47
N ALA A 194 -12.13 47.50 -27.03
CA ALA A 194 -13.19 46.51 -26.82
C ALA A 194 -12.82 45.10 -27.29
N ALA A 195 -12.19 45.02 -28.46
CA ALA A 195 -11.67 43.72 -28.99
C ALA A 195 -10.58 43.14 -28.11
N SER A 196 -9.67 43.95 -27.57
CA SER A 196 -8.60 43.50 -26.66
C SER A 196 -9.17 42.96 -25.35
N LEU A 197 -10.14 43.64 -24.75
CA LEU A 197 -10.81 43.22 -23.52
C LEU A 197 -11.62 41.94 -23.76
N GLY A 198 -12.32 41.85 -24.89
CA GLY A 198 -13.10 40.67 -25.27
C GLY A 198 -12.19 39.44 -25.47
N PHE A 199 -11.03 39.61 -26.15
CA PHE A 199 -10.06 38.56 -26.35
C PHE A 199 -9.41 38.10 -25.03
N ALA A 200 -8.98 39.02 -24.18
CA ALA A 200 -8.41 38.70 -22.88
C ALA A 200 -9.41 38.01 -21.96
N GLY A 201 -10.63 38.50 -21.91
CA GLY A 201 -11.73 37.92 -21.13
C GLY A 201 -12.11 36.51 -21.64
N GLY A 202 -12.18 36.32 -22.95
CA GLY A 202 -12.42 35.02 -23.58
C GLY A 202 -11.30 34.01 -23.34
N ALA A 203 -10.05 34.45 -23.39
CA ALA A 203 -8.89 33.61 -23.10
C ALA A 203 -8.87 33.18 -21.63
N ILE A 204 -9.15 34.09 -20.69
CA ILE A 204 -9.25 33.75 -19.25
C ILE A 204 -10.40 32.77 -19.00
N ALA A 205 -11.58 33.01 -19.60
CA ALA A 205 -12.73 32.13 -19.48
C ALA A 205 -12.40 30.72 -20.05
N ALA A 206 -11.73 30.64 -21.20
CA ALA A 206 -11.32 29.38 -21.80
C ALA A 206 -10.34 28.59 -20.92
N LEU A 207 -9.49 29.26 -20.15
CA LEU A 207 -8.57 28.64 -19.22
C LEU A 207 -9.26 28.16 -17.93
N ALA A 208 -10.31 28.86 -17.50
CA ALA A 208 -11.01 28.60 -16.24
C ALA A 208 -12.14 27.55 -16.37
N VAL A 209 -12.75 27.45 -17.57
CA VAL A 209 -13.86 26.51 -17.80
C VAL A 209 -13.32 25.07 -17.93
N PRO A 210 -13.96 24.06 -17.32
CA PRO A 210 -13.54 22.66 -17.39
C PRO A 210 -13.91 22.02 -18.73
N TRP A 211 -13.06 22.22 -19.74
CA TRP A 211 -13.25 21.67 -21.09
C TRP A 211 -12.63 20.31 -21.28
N ILE A 212 -11.66 19.95 -20.43
CA ILE A 212 -10.81 18.80 -20.61
C ILE A 212 -11.19 17.76 -19.56
N HIS A 213 -11.25 16.51 -19.97
CA HIS A 213 -11.34 15.40 -19.04
C HIS A 213 -9.92 14.89 -18.76
N ALA A 214 -9.50 14.91 -17.52
CA ALA A 214 -8.22 14.36 -17.09
C ALA A 214 -8.41 13.40 -15.91
N ARG A 215 -7.46 12.46 -15.77
CA ARG A 215 -7.44 11.59 -14.60
C ARG A 215 -6.96 12.37 -13.37
N ARG A 216 -7.56 12.11 -12.22
CA ARG A 216 -7.25 12.81 -10.97
C ARG A 216 -5.74 12.84 -10.63
N LYS A 217 -5.01 11.77 -10.97
CA LYS A 217 -3.55 11.69 -10.77
C LYS A 217 -2.71 12.75 -11.52
N HIS A 218 -3.30 13.46 -12.48
CA HIS A 218 -2.66 14.54 -13.23
C HIS A 218 -3.06 15.94 -12.72
N LEU A 219 -3.83 15.99 -11.63
CA LEU A 219 -4.25 17.23 -10.98
C LEU A 219 -3.30 17.56 -9.84
N SER A 220 -2.99 18.84 -9.66
CA SER A 220 -2.18 19.38 -8.54
C SER A 220 -3.00 19.56 -7.29
#